data_f09c513c3c88c57bb132dbb2a4b678cf
#
_entry.id   f09c513c3c88c57bb132dbb2a4b678cf
#
_cell.length_a   1.000
_cell.length_b   1.000
_cell.length_c   1.000
_cell.angle_alpha   90.00
_cell.angle_beta   90.00
_cell.angle_gamma   90.00
#
_symmetry.space_group_name_H-M   'P 1'
#
loop_
_entity.id
_entity.type
_entity.pdbx_description
1 polymer ?
#
loop_
_entity_poly.entity_id
_entity_poly.type
_entity_poly.pdbx_seq_one_letter_code
_entity_poly.pdbx_strand_id
1 'polypeptide(L)' 'XVCSEQAEXGPCRAXIXXWYFDVTEGKCAPFFYGGCGGNRNNFDTEEXCMAVCGSAI' A
#
# COMPACT_ATOMS: atom_id res chain seq x y z
N UNK A 1 -2.59 -8.05 -8.65
CA UNK A 1 -2.45 -7.92 -8.62
C UNK A 1 -2.24 -7.14 -8.28
N VAL A 2 -3.23 -6.04 -7.78
CA VAL A 2 -3.05 -4.84 -6.91
C VAL A 2 -2.11 -5.18 -5.75
N CYS A 3 -2.33 -6.35 -5.15
CA CYS A 3 -1.61 -6.69 -3.93
C CYS A 3 -0.15 -7.04 -4.18
N SER A 4 0.24 -7.30 -5.44
CA SER A 4 1.63 -7.59 -5.75
C SER A 4 2.40 -6.38 -6.26
N GLU A 5 1.76 -5.23 -6.39
CA GLU A 5 2.46 -4.03 -6.85
C GLU A 5 3.32 -3.47 -5.72
N GLN A 6 4.43 -2.85 -6.09
CA GLN A 6 5.30 -2.25 -5.10
C GLN A 6 4.67 -0.98 -4.53
N ALA A 7 5.03 -0.63 -3.30
CA ALA A 7 4.62 0.64 -2.74
C ALA A 7 5.28 1.77 -3.53
N GLU A 8 4.52 2.76 -3.95
CA GLU A 8 5.06 3.88 -4.72
C GLU A 8 4.63 5.19 -4.16
N UNK A 9 5.45 5.92 -3.89
CA UNK A 9 5.20 7.08 -3.41
C UNK A 9 4.62 7.98 -4.25
N GLY A 10 4.87 7.89 -5.57
CA GLY A 10 4.42 8.86 -6.54
C GLY A 10 5.27 10.11 -6.57
N PRO A 11 4.94 11.02 -7.48
CA PRO A 11 5.82 12.19 -7.67
C PRO A 11 5.59 13.33 -6.69
N CYS A 12 4.50 13.31 -5.93
CA CYS A 12 4.23 14.38 -4.96
C CYS A 12 4.99 14.13 -3.66
N ARG A 13 5.00 15.13 -2.78
CA ARG A 13 5.92 15.09 -1.65
C ARG A 13 5.24 15.23 -0.30
N ALA A 14 4.00 14.84 -0.20
CA ALA A 14 3.35 14.76 1.11
C ALA A 14 3.85 13.52 1.86
N UNK A 15 3.48 13.16 2.95
CA UNK A 15 3.92 12.16 3.64
C UNK A 15 2.79 11.56 4.30
N ILE A 16 2.17 11.11 3.56
CA ILE A 16 0.91 10.56 4.06
C ILE A 16 1.06 9.06 4.34
N UNK A 17 0.80 8.51 5.34
CA UNK A 17 0.92 7.25 5.70
C UNK A 17 -0.14 6.46 5.10
N UNK A 18 0.07 5.67 4.35
CA UNK A 18 -0.70 4.82 3.82
C UNK A 18 -0.22 3.52 4.18
N TRP A 19 -0.90 2.47 3.68
CA TRP A 19 -0.53 1.06 3.91
C TRP A 19 -0.46 0.36 2.57
N TYR A 20 0.43 -0.62 2.44
CA TYR A 20 0.51 -1.43 1.23
C TYR A 20 0.70 -2.89 1.63
N PHE A 21 0.31 -3.81 0.73
CA PHE A 21 0.53 -5.23 0.99
C PHE A 21 1.92 -5.61 0.51
N ASP A 22 2.71 -6.17 1.39
CA ASP A 22 4.09 -6.56 1.11
C ASP A 22 4.12 -8.07 0.87
N VAL A 23 4.27 -8.47 -0.40
CA VAL A 23 4.22 -9.90 -0.73
C VAL A 23 5.39 -10.67 -0.14
N THR A 24 6.53 -10.01 0.04
CA THR A 24 7.68 -10.66 0.65
C THR A 24 7.40 -11.02 2.10
N GLU A 25 6.73 -10.12 2.82
CA GLU A 25 6.39 -10.34 4.22
C GLU A 25 5.07 -11.06 4.40
N GLY A 26 4.21 -11.04 3.38
CA GLY A 26 2.88 -11.64 3.48
C GLY A 26 1.94 -10.85 4.34
N LYS A 27 2.13 -9.56 4.47
CA LYS A 27 1.31 -8.72 5.33
C LYS A 27 1.36 -7.28 4.87
N CYS A 28 0.46 -6.47 5.39
CA CYS A 28 0.45 -5.05 5.11
C CYS A 28 1.48 -4.33 5.98
N ALA A 29 2.07 -3.29 5.40
CA ALA A 29 3.09 -2.50 6.07
C ALA A 29 2.85 -1.02 5.77
N PRO A 30 3.29 -0.13 6.64
CA PRO A 30 3.10 1.28 6.39
C PRO A 30 4.14 1.80 5.41
N PHE A 31 3.76 2.81 4.65
CA PHE A 31 4.70 3.55 3.84
C PHE A 31 4.23 5.00 3.72
N PHE A 32 5.11 5.86 3.24
CA PHE A 32 4.77 7.26 3.05
C PHE A 32 4.41 7.48 1.59
N TYR A 33 3.14 7.85 1.38
CA TYR A 33 2.61 8.15 0.06
C TYR A 33 2.71 9.64 -0.19
N GLY A 34 3.10 10.02 -1.39
CA GLY A 34 3.32 11.42 -1.71
C GLY A 34 2.07 12.24 -1.95
N GLY A 35 0.92 11.60 -2.09
CA GLY A 35 -0.34 12.31 -2.22
C GLY A 35 -0.89 12.36 -3.63
N CYS A 36 -0.14 11.91 -4.63
CA CYS A 36 -0.64 11.81 -6.00
C CYS A 36 0.12 10.72 -6.74
N GLY A 37 -0.49 10.20 -7.78
CA GLY A 37 0.13 9.14 -8.57
C GLY A 37 0.24 7.85 -7.80
N GLY A 38 1.33 7.14 -8.00
CA GLY A 38 1.52 5.86 -7.35
C GLY A 38 0.71 4.78 -8.03
N ASN A 39 0.27 3.80 -7.25
CA ASN A 39 -0.55 2.73 -7.79
C ASN A 39 -1.65 2.37 -6.81
N ARG A 40 -2.34 1.26 -7.06
CA ARG A 40 -3.50 0.90 -6.26
C ARG A 40 -3.17 0.10 -5.01
N ASN A 41 -1.92 -0.30 -4.83
CA ASN A 41 -1.50 -0.95 -3.58
C ASN A 41 -1.23 0.15 -2.55
N ASN A 42 -2.30 0.76 -2.09
CA ASN A 42 -2.27 1.99 -1.31
C ASN A 42 -3.60 2.09 -0.56
N PHE A 43 -3.55 1.91 0.73
CA PHE A 43 -4.75 1.84 1.55
C PHE A 43 -4.63 2.81 2.72
N ASP A 44 -5.75 3.40 3.11
CA ASP A 44 -5.78 4.36 4.20
C ASP A 44 -5.46 3.74 5.54
N THR A 45 -5.87 2.48 5.73
CA THR A 45 -5.69 1.80 7.01
C THR A 45 -5.14 0.42 6.77
N GLU A 46 -4.54 -0.13 7.81
CA GLU A 46 -4.07 -1.51 7.77
C GLU A 46 -5.24 -2.46 7.55
N GLU A 47 -6.36 -2.18 8.17
CA GLU A 47 -7.54 -3.03 8.04
C GLU A 47 -8.03 -3.11 6.60
N UNK A 48 -7.91 -2.09 5.94
CA UNK A 48 -8.31 -2.05 4.67
C UNK A 48 -7.48 -2.81 3.80
N CYS A 49 -6.31 -2.59 4.01
CA CYS A 49 -5.30 -3.34 3.28
C CYS A 49 -5.46 -4.84 3.49
N MET A 50 -5.58 -5.27 4.72
CA MET A 50 -5.72 -6.69 4.99
C MET A 50 -7.06 -7.25 4.49
N ALA A 51 -8.11 -6.43 4.49
CA ALA A 51 -9.38 -6.90 3.95
C ALA A 51 -9.29 -7.18 2.46
N VAL A 52 -8.54 -6.37 1.73
CA VAL A 52 -8.38 -6.54 0.28
C VAL A 52 -7.32 -7.60 -0.04
N CYS A 53 -6.18 -7.54 0.63
CA CYS A 53 -5.00 -8.31 0.24
C CYS A 53 -4.66 -9.45 1.19
N GLY A 54 -5.13 -9.40 2.41
CA GLY A 54 -4.73 -10.40 3.40
C GLY A 54 -5.13 -11.81 3.04
N SER A 55 -6.25 -11.97 2.34
CA SER A 55 -6.71 -13.31 1.95
C SER A 55 -6.09 -13.77 0.63
N ALA A 56 -5.23 -12.95 0.04
CA ALA A 56 -4.58 -13.30 -1.24
C ALA A 56 -3.42 -14.27 -1.04
N ILE A 57 -3.05 -14.54 0.19
CA ILE A 57 -1.94 -15.47 0.47
C ILE A 57 -2.40 -16.88 0.69
#